data_01d8156d8bea31b98fb6d1082eaa619f
#
_entry.id   01d8156d8bea31b98fb6d1082eaa619f
#
_cell.length_a   1.000
_cell.length_b   1.000
_cell.length_c   1.000
_cell.angle_alpha   90.00
_cell.angle_beta   90.00
_cell.angle_gamma   90.00
#
_symmetry.space_group_name_H-M   'P 1'
#
loop_
_entity.id
_entity.type
_entity.pdbx_description
1 polymer ?
#
loop_
_entity_poly.entity_id
_entity_poly.type
_entity_poly.pdbx_seq_one_letter_code
_entity_poly.pdbx_strand_id
1 'polypeptide(L)'
;MKKVMLAAGLVAAMSISAVAADYVLKFSHVVSENTPKGKAAVFFEKRLEELSKGKIDVQVYPNSQLYKDKAVLKALKLDSVQMACPSFSKFTKIVPQLALFDLPFLFRDMDHVHKVEDSEVGQKLKDKVTAKGYVALDFWDNAFKQFTTSKRALIKPEDAKGLKFRIMSSKVLEAQFKAVGANPQVMPFSEVYSALQQGVIDGQENTNSNIYTKKFYEVSKYMTVSNHGYLGYLVVMSKKFWNSLPDDLKAAVKQAMKEATAKEREYAVELDKSQFGKIKEYAEKTKKLEITVLTPEQREAWKKVMSTIYPEFYDEGKIGKDLIEAAQNVK
;
A
#
# COMPACT_ATOMS: atom_id res chain seq x y z
N MET A 1 -13.82 8.75 -79.21
CA MET A 1 -14.65 8.05 -78.17
C MET A 1 -13.70 7.33 -77.21
N LYS A 2 -13.40 7.90 -76.06
CA LYS A 2 -12.54 7.30 -75.04
C LYS A 2 -13.41 6.73 -73.91
N LYS A 3 -13.37 5.41 -73.71
CA LYS A 3 -14.08 4.75 -72.61
C LYS A 3 -13.24 4.90 -71.35
N VAL A 4 -13.81 5.54 -70.34
CA VAL A 4 -13.26 5.59 -68.98
C VAL A 4 -13.86 4.41 -68.21
N MET A 5 -13.02 3.44 -67.82
CA MET A 5 -13.38 2.39 -66.88
C MET A 5 -13.27 2.93 -65.47
N LEU A 6 -14.39 3.02 -64.76
CA LEU A 6 -14.41 3.25 -63.32
C LEU A 6 -14.16 1.92 -62.57
N ALA A 7 -13.04 1.82 -61.93
CA ALA A 7 -12.76 0.70 -60.99
C ALA A 7 -13.34 1.07 -59.64
N ALA A 8 -14.42 0.43 -59.24
CA ALA A 8 -15.01 0.55 -57.88
C ALA A 8 -14.17 -0.34 -56.94
N GLY A 9 -13.29 0.28 -56.15
CA GLY A 9 -12.59 -0.42 -55.05
C GLY A 9 -13.55 -0.66 -53.88
N LEU A 10 -13.85 -1.90 -53.61
CA LEU A 10 -14.61 -2.34 -52.44
C LEU A 10 -13.70 -2.24 -51.21
N VAL A 11 -13.81 -1.19 -50.42
CA VAL A 11 -13.17 -1.12 -49.08
C VAL A 11 -14.06 -1.90 -48.13
N ALA A 12 -13.64 -3.14 -47.79
CA ALA A 12 -14.22 -3.92 -46.74
C ALA A 12 -13.85 -3.26 -45.39
N ALA A 13 -14.74 -2.45 -44.86
CA ALA A 13 -14.65 -1.97 -43.47
C ALA A 13 -14.85 -3.19 -42.55
N MET A 14 -13.74 -3.73 -42.01
CA MET A 14 -13.80 -4.65 -40.88
C MET A 14 -14.37 -3.87 -39.70
N SER A 15 -15.66 -4.01 -39.43
CA SER A 15 -16.30 -3.60 -38.22
C SER A 15 -15.72 -4.46 -37.09
N ILE A 16 -14.75 -3.93 -36.33
CA ILE A 16 -14.36 -4.49 -35.06
C ILE A 16 -15.58 -4.26 -34.17
N SER A 17 -16.43 -5.26 -34.04
CA SER A 17 -17.47 -5.28 -33.02
C SER A 17 -16.76 -5.25 -31.66
N ALA A 18 -16.83 -4.13 -30.96
CA ALA A 18 -16.43 -4.06 -29.57
C ALA A 18 -17.36 -5.04 -28.82
N VAL A 19 -16.86 -6.21 -28.49
CA VAL A 19 -17.55 -7.17 -27.64
C VAL A 19 -17.63 -6.50 -26.28
N ALA A 20 -18.84 -6.24 -25.79
CA ALA A 20 -19.02 -5.75 -24.43
C ALA A 20 -18.45 -6.81 -23.46
N ALA A 21 -17.68 -6.36 -22.47
CA ALA A 21 -17.13 -7.26 -21.49
C ALA A 21 -18.26 -7.94 -20.67
N ASP A 22 -18.11 -9.22 -20.39
CA ASP A 22 -19.09 -9.98 -19.60
C ASP A 22 -19.07 -9.56 -18.12
N TYR A 23 -17.94 -9.07 -17.65
CA TYR A 23 -17.68 -8.71 -16.25
C TYR A 23 -16.97 -7.36 -16.16
N VAL A 24 -17.40 -6.50 -15.22
CA VAL A 24 -16.73 -5.25 -14.88
C VAL A 24 -16.07 -5.39 -13.51
N LEU A 25 -14.75 -5.19 -13.45
CA LEU A 25 -13.97 -5.24 -12.22
C LEU A 25 -13.48 -3.84 -11.85
N LYS A 26 -14.12 -3.21 -10.87
CA LYS A 26 -13.67 -1.93 -10.31
C LYS A 26 -12.59 -2.19 -9.28
N PHE A 27 -11.38 -1.68 -9.52
CA PHE A 27 -10.24 -1.76 -8.60
C PHE A 27 -9.98 -0.42 -7.93
N SER A 28 -10.29 -0.31 -6.63
CA SER A 28 -10.17 0.94 -5.87
C SER A 28 -8.92 0.97 -5.00
N HIS A 29 -8.16 2.09 -5.04
CA HIS A 29 -7.06 2.34 -4.13
C HIS A 29 -6.91 3.83 -3.78
N VAL A 30 -6.15 4.15 -2.70
CA VAL A 30 -6.09 5.51 -2.14
C VAL A 30 -4.84 6.30 -2.54
N VAL A 31 -3.89 5.67 -3.23
CA VAL A 31 -2.62 6.30 -3.61
C VAL A 31 -2.66 6.83 -5.05
N SER A 32 -1.64 7.60 -5.43
CA SER A 32 -1.44 8.05 -6.81
C SER A 32 -1.07 6.87 -7.73
N GLU A 33 -1.38 6.98 -9.01
CA GLU A 33 -0.92 6.03 -10.04
C GLU A 33 0.61 5.92 -10.13
N ASN A 34 1.32 6.99 -9.78
CA ASN A 34 2.79 7.03 -9.79
C ASN A 34 3.45 6.42 -8.53
N THR A 35 2.73 5.61 -7.78
CA THR A 35 3.25 4.79 -6.68
C THR A 35 3.44 3.34 -7.14
N PRO A 36 4.21 2.49 -6.41
CA PRO A 36 4.35 1.07 -6.75
C PRO A 36 2.98 0.40 -6.95
N LYS A 37 2.11 0.48 -5.95
CA LYS A 37 0.73 -0.02 -6.00
C LYS A 37 -0.09 0.54 -7.17
N GLY A 38 0.03 1.85 -7.47
CA GLY A 38 -0.71 2.48 -8.56
C GLY A 38 -0.28 1.92 -9.92
N LYS A 39 1.03 1.82 -10.17
CA LYS A 39 1.58 1.22 -11.40
C LYS A 39 1.21 -0.25 -11.54
N ALA A 40 1.26 -1.01 -10.44
CA ALA A 40 0.90 -2.42 -10.45
C ALA A 40 -0.60 -2.63 -10.72
N ALA A 41 -1.47 -1.74 -10.22
CA ALA A 41 -2.90 -1.79 -10.53
C ALA A 41 -3.17 -1.60 -12.04
N VAL A 42 -2.50 -0.64 -12.68
CA VAL A 42 -2.58 -0.43 -14.15
C VAL A 42 -1.96 -1.60 -14.92
N PHE A 43 -0.88 -2.20 -14.41
CA PHE A 43 -0.31 -3.40 -15.02
C PHE A 43 -1.29 -4.57 -14.93
N PHE A 44 -1.90 -4.79 -13.75
CA PHE A 44 -2.91 -5.83 -13.54
C PHE A 44 -4.11 -5.66 -14.46
N GLU A 45 -4.64 -4.43 -14.60
CA GLU A 45 -5.70 -4.07 -15.53
C GLU A 45 -5.41 -4.59 -16.92
N LYS A 46 -4.34 -4.12 -17.55
CA LYS A 46 -3.93 -4.50 -18.90
C LYS A 46 -3.74 -6.02 -19.04
N ARG A 47 -3.06 -6.60 -18.05
CA ARG A 47 -2.71 -8.03 -18.11
C ARG A 47 -3.93 -8.94 -17.95
N LEU A 48 -4.89 -8.56 -17.09
CA LEU A 48 -6.12 -9.33 -16.93
C LEU A 48 -7.03 -9.19 -18.16
N GLU A 49 -7.12 -8.02 -18.75
CA GLU A 49 -7.88 -7.81 -20.00
C GLU A 49 -7.32 -8.68 -21.15
N GLU A 50 -5.98 -8.74 -21.29
CA GLU A 50 -5.32 -9.64 -22.26
C GLU A 50 -5.65 -11.10 -21.99
N LEU A 51 -5.43 -11.59 -20.75
CA LEU A 51 -5.63 -12.98 -20.36
C LEU A 51 -7.08 -13.42 -20.46
N SER A 52 -8.02 -12.52 -20.13
CA SER A 52 -9.46 -12.76 -20.24
C SER A 52 -9.99 -12.59 -21.67
N LYS A 53 -9.15 -12.18 -22.64
CA LYS A 53 -9.52 -11.86 -24.02
C LYS A 53 -10.67 -10.83 -24.08
N GLY A 54 -10.60 -9.82 -23.20
CA GLY A 54 -11.61 -8.77 -23.11
C GLY A 54 -12.91 -9.15 -22.40
N LYS A 55 -13.03 -10.36 -21.84
CA LYS A 55 -14.23 -10.75 -21.10
C LYS A 55 -14.38 -10.04 -19.74
N ILE A 56 -13.27 -9.58 -19.16
CA ILE A 56 -13.26 -8.75 -17.94
C ILE A 56 -12.75 -7.36 -18.31
N ASP A 57 -13.58 -6.33 -18.11
CA ASP A 57 -13.23 -4.92 -18.17
C ASP A 57 -12.73 -4.49 -16.79
N VAL A 58 -11.48 -4.09 -16.66
CA VAL A 58 -10.88 -3.65 -15.40
C VAL A 58 -10.80 -2.14 -15.35
N GLN A 59 -11.39 -1.55 -14.32
CA GLN A 59 -11.44 -0.11 -14.13
C GLN A 59 -10.69 0.28 -12.86
N VAL A 60 -9.51 0.87 -12.99
CA VAL A 60 -8.70 1.32 -11.84
C VAL A 60 -9.14 2.70 -11.37
N TYR A 61 -9.41 2.84 -10.08
CA TYR A 61 -9.83 4.07 -9.42
C TYR A 61 -8.81 4.47 -8.32
N PRO A 62 -7.82 5.30 -8.66
CA PRO A 62 -6.79 5.77 -7.73
C PRO A 62 -7.29 6.91 -6.82
N ASN A 63 -6.41 7.39 -5.93
CA ASN A 63 -6.59 8.61 -5.14
C ASN A 63 -7.89 8.68 -4.31
N SER A 64 -8.43 7.54 -3.88
CA SER A 64 -9.71 7.46 -3.13
C SER A 64 -10.94 7.93 -3.93
N GLN A 65 -10.92 7.85 -5.26
CA GLN A 65 -12.03 8.30 -6.13
C GLN A 65 -13.35 7.59 -5.81
N LEU A 66 -13.32 6.28 -5.50
CA LEU A 66 -14.51 5.54 -5.11
C LEU A 66 -14.64 5.44 -3.58
N TYR A 67 -13.59 4.96 -2.90
CA TYR A 67 -13.64 4.68 -1.47
C TYR A 67 -12.34 5.08 -0.76
N LYS A 68 -12.47 5.64 0.46
CA LYS A 68 -11.37 5.70 1.42
C LYS A 68 -11.13 4.29 2.00
N ASP A 69 -9.92 3.96 2.40
CA ASP A 69 -9.54 2.63 2.92
C ASP A 69 -10.43 2.10 4.06
N LYS A 70 -10.99 2.99 4.89
CA LYS A 70 -11.90 2.57 5.98
C LYS A 70 -13.22 1.98 5.46
N ALA A 71 -13.70 2.45 4.31
CA ALA A 71 -14.99 2.07 3.75
C ALA A 71 -14.88 0.93 2.73
N VAL A 72 -13.71 0.74 2.11
CA VAL A 72 -13.55 -0.17 0.96
C VAL A 72 -13.82 -1.63 1.31
N LEU A 73 -13.47 -2.08 2.53
CA LEU A 73 -13.72 -3.47 2.95
C LEU A 73 -15.24 -3.78 3.03
N LYS A 74 -16.05 -2.81 3.46
CA LYS A 74 -17.50 -2.94 3.43
C LYS A 74 -18.03 -2.94 2.00
N ALA A 75 -17.49 -2.08 1.13
CA ALA A 75 -17.87 -2.01 -0.28
C ALA A 75 -17.58 -3.32 -1.03
N LEU A 76 -16.45 -4.00 -0.75
CA LEU A 76 -16.13 -5.33 -1.27
C LEU A 76 -17.15 -6.39 -0.84
N LYS A 77 -17.58 -6.39 0.43
CA LYS A 77 -18.62 -7.33 0.91
C LYS A 77 -19.96 -7.13 0.23
N LEU A 78 -20.30 -5.88 -0.09
CA LEU A 78 -21.53 -5.52 -0.81
C LEU A 78 -21.39 -5.65 -2.33
N ASP A 79 -20.22 -5.99 -2.83
CA ASP A 79 -19.88 -6.05 -4.26
C ASP A 79 -20.06 -4.71 -5.00
N SER A 80 -20.02 -3.60 -4.27
CA SER A 80 -20.05 -2.25 -4.85
C SER A 80 -18.71 -1.87 -5.51
N VAL A 81 -17.63 -2.55 -5.13
CA VAL A 81 -16.32 -2.58 -5.75
C VAL A 81 -15.82 -4.02 -5.74
N GLN A 82 -15.13 -4.46 -6.79
CA GLN A 82 -14.76 -5.86 -6.97
C GLN A 82 -13.36 -6.16 -6.42
N MET A 83 -12.46 -5.19 -6.46
CA MET A 83 -11.08 -5.35 -5.96
C MET A 83 -10.60 -4.10 -5.24
N ALA A 84 -9.78 -4.30 -4.21
CA ALA A 84 -9.10 -3.23 -3.50
C ALA A 84 -7.76 -3.70 -2.95
N CYS A 85 -6.88 -2.73 -2.65
CA CYS A 85 -5.56 -2.98 -2.08
C CYS A 85 -5.29 -2.04 -0.89
N PRO A 86 -6.02 -2.19 0.24
CA PRO A 86 -5.79 -1.38 1.44
C PRO A 86 -4.57 -1.87 2.21
N SER A 87 -3.97 -0.97 3.03
CA SER A 87 -2.88 -1.33 3.93
C SER A 87 -3.33 -2.35 4.99
N PHE A 88 -2.41 -3.15 5.48
CA PHE A 88 -2.66 -4.18 6.50
C PHE A 88 -3.40 -3.63 7.72
N SER A 89 -3.06 -2.43 8.16
CA SER A 89 -3.71 -1.72 9.27
C SER A 89 -5.24 -1.63 9.14
N LYS A 90 -5.79 -1.71 7.93
CA LYS A 90 -7.24 -1.60 7.70
C LYS A 90 -7.99 -2.89 8.01
N PHE A 91 -7.27 -4.01 8.00
CA PHE A 91 -7.83 -5.31 8.33
C PHE A 91 -7.82 -5.63 9.81
N THR A 92 -7.06 -4.90 10.65
CA THR A 92 -6.79 -5.26 12.05
C THR A 92 -8.03 -5.37 12.94
N LYS A 93 -9.15 -4.75 12.55
CA LYS A 93 -10.44 -4.92 13.25
C LYS A 93 -11.12 -6.26 12.96
N ILE A 94 -10.81 -6.89 11.83
CA ILE A 94 -11.45 -8.14 11.39
C ILE A 94 -10.48 -9.33 11.42
N VAL A 95 -9.20 -9.05 11.24
CA VAL A 95 -8.07 -9.99 11.35
C VAL A 95 -6.95 -9.27 12.12
N PRO A 96 -6.98 -9.29 13.47
CA PRO A 96 -5.99 -8.59 14.29
C PRO A 96 -4.55 -8.98 13.99
N GLN A 97 -4.31 -10.23 13.55
CA GLN A 97 -3.00 -10.75 13.21
C GLN A 97 -2.31 -10.00 12.07
N LEU A 98 -3.05 -9.30 11.19
CA LEU A 98 -2.43 -8.44 10.17
C LEU A 98 -1.71 -7.21 10.75
N ALA A 99 -1.91 -6.89 12.04
CA ALA A 99 -1.11 -5.91 12.75
C ALA A 99 0.37 -6.34 12.92
N LEU A 100 0.72 -7.59 12.61
CA LEU A 100 2.10 -8.07 12.53
C LEU A 100 2.96 -7.13 11.67
N PHE A 101 2.46 -6.73 10.51
CA PHE A 101 3.18 -5.84 9.58
C PHE A 101 3.32 -4.39 10.08
N ASP A 102 2.56 -3.99 11.09
CA ASP A 102 2.67 -2.68 11.72
C ASP A 102 3.71 -2.63 12.85
N LEU A 103 4.22 -3.80 13.33
CA LEU A 103 5.20 -3.85 14.41
C LEU A 103 6.50 -3.11 14.02
N PRO A 104 6.97 -2.19 14.86
CA PRO A 104 8.17 -1.41 14.55
C PRO A 104 9.41 -2.31 14.56
N PHE A 105 10.31 -2.10 13.60
CA PHE A 105 11.59 -2.82 13.48
C PHE A 105 11.50 -4.35 13.41
N LEU A 106 10.32 -4.91 13.05
CA LEU A 106 10.14 -6.35 12.90
C LEU A 106 10.97 -6.88 11.73
N PHE A 107 10.92 -6.20 10.59
CA PHE A 107 11.59 -6.62 9.37
C PHE A 107 13.00 -6.06 9.27
N ARG A 108 13.96 -6.88 8.84
CA ARG A 108 15.37 -6.51 8.66
C ARG A 108 15.57 -5.65 7.40
N ASP A 109 14.97 -6.09 6.32
CA ASP A 109 15.05 -5.53 4.98
C ASP A 109 13.87 -6.00 4.12
N MET A 110 13.80 -5.61 2.84
CA MET A 110 12.72 -6.01 1.94
C MET A 110 12.76 -7.50 1.57
N ASP A 111 13.95 -8.11 1.52
CA ASP A 111 14.06 -9.56 1.31
C ASP A 111 13.39 -10.34 2.43
N HIS A 112 13.61 -9.92 3.67
CA HIS A 112 12.92 -10.51 4.82
C HIS A 112 11.40 -10.30 4.76
N VAL A 113 10.91 -9.13 4.33
CA VAL A 113 9.48 -8.90 4.12
C VAL A 113 8.92 -9.91 3.13
N HIS A 114 9.53 -10.03 1.95
CA HIS A 114 9.08 -10.96 0.90
C HIS A 114 9.08 -12.41 1.37
N LYS A 115 10.13 -12.83 2.07
CA LYS A 115 10.20 -14.18 2.63
C LYS A 115 9.10 -14.45 3.64
N VAL A 116 8.74 -13.49 4.49
CA VAL A 116 7.62 -13.63 5.43
C VAL A 116 6.29 -13.69 4.67
N GLU A 117 6.06 -12.83 3.69
CA GLU A 117 4.85 -12.81 2.87
C GLU A 117 4.66 -14.10 2.07
N ASP A 118 5.76 -14.65 1.52
CA ASP A 118 5.75 -15.85 0.69
C ASP A 118 5.78 -17.15 1.53
N SER A 119 5.96 -17.07 2.87
CA SER A 119 6.01 -18.21 3.79
C SER A 119 4.62 -18.67 4.25
N GLU A 120 4.63 -19.70 5.12
CA GLU A 120 3.41 -20.14 5.83
C GLU A 120 2.78 -19.03 6.70
N VAL A 121 3.59 -18.07 7.20
CA VAL A 121 3.08 -16.90 7.94
C VAL A 121 2.17 -16.07 7.04
N GLY A 122 2.62 -15.72 5.85
CA GLY A 122 1.81 -14.98 4.87
C GLY A 122 0.57 -15.76 4.44
N GLN A 123 0.71 -17.07 4.18
CA GLN A 123 -0.42 -17.92 3.80
C GLN A 123 -1.48 -17.97 4.92
N LYS A 124 -1.08 -18.19 6.17
CA LYS A 124 -2.00 -18.17 7.33
C LYS A 124 -2.76 -16.83 7.45
N LEU A 125 -2.11 -15.72 7.15
CA LEU A 125 -2.75 -14.41 7.19
C LEU A 125 -3.76 -14.23 6.04
N LYS A 126 -3.44 -14.68 4.82
CA LYS A 126 -4.38 -14.69 3.70
C LYS A 126 -5.61 -15.57 3.99
N ASP A 127 -5.40 -16.75 4.58
CA ASP A 127 -6.49 -17.67 4.94
C ASP A 127 -7.43 -17.06 5.99
N LYS A 128 -6.89 -16.36 7.01
CA LYS A 128 -7.69 -15.64 8.00
C LYS A 128 -8.57 -14.54 7.35
N VAL A 129 -8.05 -13.82 6.35
CA VAL A 129 -8.84 -12.82 5.61
C VAL A 129 -9.91 -13.51 4.76
N THR A 130 -9.58 -14.60 4.11
CA THR A 130 -10.51 -15.39 3.30
C THR A 130 -11.66 -15.94 4.15
N ALA A 131 -11.37 -16.41 5.37
CA ALA A 131 -12.38 -16.84 6.34
C ALA A 131 -13.35 -15.71 6.77
N LYS A 132 -12.96 -14.45 6.61
CA LYS A 132 -13.82 -13.28 6.87
C LYS A 132 -14.68 -12.85 5.67
N GLY A 133 -14.68 -13.64 4.59
CA GLY A 133 -15.58 -13.44 3.43
C GLY A 133 -15.01 -12.54 2.34
N TYR A 134 -13.72 -12.48 2.22
CA TYR A 134 -12.97 -11.89 1.09
C TYR A 134 -12.24 -12.98 0.32
N VAL A 135 -11.69 -12.65 -0.85
CA VAL A 135 -10.68 -13.45 -1.52
C VAL A 135 -9.36 -12.71 -1.38
N ALA A 136 -8.47 -13.20 -0.54
CA ALA A 136 -7.12 -12.66 -0.40
C ALA A 136 -6.29 -13.18 -1.58
N LEU A 137 -5.76 -12.28 -2.40
CA LEU A 137 -5.02 -12.63 -3.60
C LEU A 137 -3.51 -12.64 -3.34
N ASP A 138 -2.94 -11.46 -3.08
CA ASP A 138 -1.49 -11.37 -2.86
C ASP A 138 -1.12 -10.15 -2.02
N PHE A 139 0.14 -10.12 -1.55
CA PHE A 139 0.74 -8.99 -0.86
C PHE A 139 1.46 -8.07 -1.84
N TRP A 140 1.32 -6.77 -1.64
CA TRP A 140 2.00 -5.73 -2.40
C TRP A 140 2.76 -4.79 -1.47
N ASP A 141 3.92 -4.34 -1.91
CA ASP A 141 4.83 -3.51 -1.15
C ASP A 141 4.48 -2.01 -1.24
N ASN A 142 5.09 -1.25 -0.36
CA ASN A 142 5.48 0.11 -0.65
C ASN A 142 6.97 0.31 -0.32
N ALA A 143 7.33 0.34 0.95
CA ALA A 143 8.70 0.35 1.44
C ALA A 143 8.72 0.51 2.97
N PHE A 144 9.92 0.75 3.53
CA PHE A 144 10.07 1.22 4.90
C PHE A 144 9.65 2.68 5.06
N LYS A 145 9.07 2.97 6.22
CA LYS A 145 8.53 4.30 6.55
C LYS A 145 9.61 5.23 7.13
N GLN A 146 9.46 6.50 6.81
CA GLN A 146 10.25 7.61 7.29
C GLN A 146 9.35 8.58 8.06
N PHE A 147 9.92 9.38 8.97
CA PHE A 147 9.18 10.44 9.62
C PHE A 147 9.26 11.75 8.81
N THR A 148 8.18 12.50 8.73
CA THR A 148 8.22 13.93 8.38
C THR A 148 7.54 14.76 9.43
N THR A 149 8.11 15.91 9.76
CA THR A 149 7.58 16.83 10.79
C THR A 149 7.71 18.30 10.38
N SER A 150 6.85 19.15 10.97
CA SER A 150 6.91 20.60 10.81
C SER A 150 7.67 21.29 11.96
N LYS A 151 8.01 20.60 13.05
CA LYS A 151 8.51 21.20 14.30
C LYS A 151 9.99 21.01 14.53
N ARG A 152 10.52 19.81 14.40
CA ARG A 152 11.92 19.44 14.65
C ARG A 152 12.31 18.12 14.00
N ALA A 153 13.59 17.93 13.76
CA ALA A 153 14.13 16.62 13.36
C ALA A 153 13.93 15.59 14.49
N LEU A 154 13.74 14.32 14.12
CA LEU A 154 13.55 13.20 15.05
C LEU A 154 14.82 12.35 15.07
N ILE A 155 15.82 12.75 15.87
CA ILE A 155 17.12 12.07 15.97
C ILE A 155 17.07 10.99 17.05
N LYS A 156 16.43 11.27 18.15
CA LYS A 156 16.23 10.35 19.29
C LYS A 156 14.76 10.25 19.65
N PRO A 157 14.34 9.16 20.32
CA PRO A 157 12.91 8.93 20.63
C PRO A 157 12.22 10.09 21.35
N GLU A 158 12.93 10.77 22.25
CA GLU A 158 12.41 11.89 23.03
C GLU A 158 12.03 13.10 22.17
N ASP A 159 12.59 13.20 20.96
CA ASP A 159 12.26 14.28 20.02
C ASP A 159 10.82 14.17 19.51
N ALA A 160 10.19 13.00 19.61
CA ALA A 160 8.77 12.80 19.28
C ALA A 160 7.82 13.27 20.36
N LYS A 161 8.31 13.52 21.61
CA LYS A 161 7.47 13.84 22.75
C LYS A 161 6.58 15.06 22.49
N GLY A 162 5.27 14.86 22.74
CA GLY A 162 4.24 15.89 22.62
C GLY A 162 3.78 16.21 21.20
N LEU A 163 4.46 15.67 20.14
CA LEU A 163 4.08 15.92 18.76
C LEU A 163 2.80 15.15 18.39
N LYS A 164 1.91 15.81 17.67
CA LYS A 164 0.71 15.20 17.09
C LYS A 164 1.09 14.47 15.81
N PHE A 165 1.18 13.15 15.88
CA PHE A 165 1.52 12.32 14.73
C PHE A 165 0.28 11.69 14.09
N ARG A 166 0.13 11.89 12.79
CA ARG A 166 -0.88 11.13 12.05
C ARG A 166 -0.44 9.67 11.90
N ILE A 167 -1.35 8.77 12.19
CA ILE A 167 -1.19 7.33 11.99
C ILE A 167 -2.35 6.74 11.19
N MET A 168 -2.15 5.53 10.64
CA MET A 168 -3.23 4.68 10.17
C MET A 168 -4.00 4.09 11.37
N SER A 169 -5.18 3.50 11.11
CA SER A 169 -6.00 2.90 12.16
C SER A 169 -5.46 1.54 12.60
N SER A 170 -4.48 1.55 13.49
CA SER A 170 -3.86 0.35 14.06
C SER A 170 -3.52 0.59 15.52
N LYS A 171 -3.77 -0.42 16.37
CA LYS A 171 -3.40 -0.37 17.79
C LYS A 171 -1.89 -0.46 17.99
N VAL A 172 -1.18 -1.17 17.10
CA VAL A 172 0.28 -1.22 17.10
C VAL A 172 0.86 0.16 16.82
N LEU A 173 0.37 0.85 15.77
CA LEU A 173 0.82 2.21 15.46
C LEU A 173 0.49 3.21 16.58
N GLU A 174 -0.66 3.04 17.23
CA GLU A 174 -1.03 3.85 18.39
C GLU A 174 -0.05 3.64 19.55
N ALA A 175 0.25 2.38 19.89
CA ALA A 175 1.14 2.01 20.98
C ALA A 175 2.59 2.49 20.72
N GLN A 176 3.13 2.28 19.52
CA GLN A 176 4.52 2.69 19.22
C GLN A 176 4.74 4.21 19.32
N PHE A 177 3.78 5.01 18.87
CA PHE A 177 3.90 6.47 19.01
C PHE A 177 3.68 6.95 20.45
N LYS A 178 2.82 6.29 21.22
CA LYS A 178 2.69 6.55 22.67
C LYS A 178 3.97 6.19 23.42
N ALA A 179 4.64 5.10 23.08
CA ALA A 179 5.89 4.69 23.71
C ALA A 179 6.99 5.74 23.62
N VAL A 180 7.02 6.53 22.54
CA VAL A 180 7.96 7.66 22.36
C VAL A 180 7.37 9.00 22.84
N GLY A 181 6.25 8.97 23.56
CA GLY A 181 5.61 10.16 24.14
C GLY A 181 4.90 11.08 23.14
N ALA A 182 4.69 10.64 21.91
CA ALA A 182 3.92 11.37 20.91
C ALA A 182 2.40 11.21 21.12
N ASN A 183 1.61 12.07 20.46
CA ASN A 183 0.15 12.05 20.46
C ASN A 183 -0.37 11.52 19.10
N PRO A 184 -0.60 10.20 18.94
CA PRO A 184 -1.07 9.63 17.69
C PRO A 184 -2.50 10.05 17.35
N GLN A 185 -2.73 10.46 16.09
CA GLN A 185 -4.00 10.92 15.55
C GLN A 185 -4.39 10.04 14.35
N VAL A 186 -5.47 9.27 14.46
CA VAL A 186 -5.98 8.45 13.35
C VAL A 186 -6.69 9.33 12.34
N MET A 187 -6.20 9.33 11.10
CA MET A 187 -6.75 10.17 10.04
C MET A 187 -6.69 9.46 8.67
N PRO A 188 -7.70 9.64 7.78
CA PRO A 188 -7.66 9.16 6.40
C PRO A 188 -6.44 9.72 5.64
N PHE A 189 -5.89 8.90 4.72
CA PHE A 189 -4.69 9.28 3.96
C PHE A 189 -4.91 10.54 3.10
N SER A 190 -6.11 10.69 2.54
CA SER A 190 -6.48 11.85 1.70
C SER A 190 -6.51 13.19 2.46
N GLU A 191 -6.52 13.17 3.80
CA GLU A 191 -6.62 14.37 4.64
C GLU A 191 -5.26 14.84 5.18
N VAL A 192 -4.21 14.01 5.05
CA VAL A 192 -2.91 14.22 5.70
C VAL A 192 -2.20 15.49 5.21
N TYR A 193 -2.22 15.77 3.90
CA TYR A 193 -1.56 16.97 3.36
C TYR A 193 -2.15 18.25 3.96
N SER A 194 -3.48 18.40 3.92
CA SER A 194 -4.17 19.57 4.48
C SER A 194 -3.97 19.69 5.98
N ALA A 195 -3.98 18.56 6.70
CA ALA A 195 -3.76 18.56 8.15
C ALA A 195 -2.33 19.00 8.54
N LEU A 196 -1.31 18.58 7.77
CA LEU A 196 0.06 19.07 7.93
C LEU A 196 0.15 20.56 7.59
N GLN A 197 -0.42 20.98 6.48
CA GLN A 197 -0.39 22.37 6.00
C GLN A 197 -1.04 23.33 7.01
N GLN A 198 -2.15 22.91 7.61
CA GLN A 198 -2.90 23.70 8.60
C GLN A 198 -2.35 23.57 10.03
N GLY A 199 -1.36 22.71 10.28
CA GLY A 199 -0.81 22.47 11.62
C GLY A 199 -1.74 21.71 12.56
N VAL A 200 -2.77 21.02 12.04
CA VAL A 200 -3.64 20.14 12.83
C VAL A 200 -2.85 18.96 13.38
N ILE A 201 -1.89 18.48 12.62
CA ILE A 201 -0.87 17.49 13.00
C ILE A 201 0.51 18.09 12.80
N ASP A 202 1.47 17.64 13.62
CA ASP A 202 2.87 18.11 13.56
C ASP A 202 3.73 17.21 12.66
N GLY A 203 3.30 15.97 12.44
CA GLY A 203 4.06 15.01 11.64
C GLY A 203 3.24 13.80 11.20
N GLN A 204 3.89 12.98 10.38
CA GLN A 204 3.36 11.72 9.90
C GLN A 204 4.52 10.74 9.61
N GLU A 205 4.21 9.45 9.46
CA GLU A 205 5.12 8.41 8.96
C GLU A 205 4.66 7.91 7.60
N ASN A 206 5.58 7.75 6.66
CA ASN A 206 5.27 7.14 5.36
C ASN A 206 6.55 6.75 4.60
N THR A 207 6.36 6.03 3.52
CA THR A 207 7.40 5.67 2.56
C THR A 207 7.78 6.86 1.67
N ASN A 208 8.98 6.83 1.08
CA ASN A 208 9.44 7.88 0.18
C ASN A 208 8.46 8.12 -0.97
N SER A 209 7.87 7.03 -1.50
CA SER A 209 6.89 7.09 -2.58
C SER A 209 5.64 7.90 -2.21
N ASN A 210 5.06 7.63 -1.04
CA ASN A 210 3.89 8.36 -0.58
C ASN A 210 4.23 9.80 -0.15
N ILE A 211 5.40 10.03 0.47
CA ILE A 211 5.88 11.38 0.84
C ILE A 211 6.01 12.23 -0.42
N TYR A 212 6.61 11.68 -1.48
CA TYR A 212 6.81 12.40 -2.74
C TYR A 212 5.50 12.64 -3.48
N THR A 213 4.71 11.60 -3.75
CA THR A 213 3.51 11.70 -4.59
C THR A 213 2.37 12.49 -3.95
N LYS A 214 2.33 12.56 -2.62
CA LYS A 214 1.39 13.40 -1.85
C LYS A 214 2.00 14.74 -1.41
N LYS A 215 3.24 15.02 -1.81
CA LYS A 215 3.94 16.27 -1.55
C LYS A 215 4.05 16.64 -0.06
N PHE A 216 4.10 15.62 0.83
CA PHE A 216 4.23 15.87 2.27
C PHE A 216 5.52 16.63 2.60
N TYR A 217 6.56 16.47 1.78
CA TYR A 217 7.81 17.21 1.88
C TYR A 217 7.66 18.73 1.67
N GLU A 218 6.62 19.19 0.95
CA GLU A 218 6.37 20.62 0.75
C GLU A 218 5.77 21.30 1.98
N VAL A 219 5.08 20.54 2.84
CA VAL A 219 4.38 21.00 4.05
C VAL A 219 5.05 20.52 5.35
N SER A 220 6.24 19.93 5.25
CA SER A 220 7.09 19.54 6.36
C SER A 220 8.40 20.32 6.33
N LYS A 221 9.04 20.51 7.49
CA LYS A 221 10.36 21.17 7.60
C LYS A 221 11.50 20.18 7.79
N TYR A 222 11.18 19.00 8.31
CA TYR A 222 12.14 17.96 8.65
C TYR A 222 11.67 16.60 8.13
N MET A 223 12.62 15.85 7.58
CA MET A 223 12.44 14.45 7.23
C MET A 223 13.54 13.63 7.90
N THR A 224 13.16 12.60 8.65
CA THR A 224 14.11 11.68 9.27
C THR A 224 13.98 10.31 8.60
N VAL A 225 15.07 9.88 7.96
CA VAL A 225 15.19 8.55 7.36
C VAL A 225 15.48 7.55 8.47
N SER A 226 14.47 6.84 8.91
CA SER A 226 14.49 5.98 10.10
C SER A 226 14.29 4.48 9.78
N ASN A 227 13.59 4.15 8.69
CA ASN A 227 13.22 2.78 8.34
C ASN A 227 12.67 2.00 9.56
N HIS A 228 11.83 2.66 10.35
CA HIS A 228 11.33 2.14 11.63
C HIS A 228 10.16 1.18 11.50
N GLY A 229 9.48 1.14 10.39
CA GLY A 229 8.33 0.28 10.15
C GLY A 229 8.10 0.06 8.66
N TYR A 230 7.45 -1.03 8.32
CA TYR A 230 7.11 -1.39 6.96
C TYR A 230 5.70 -0.89 6.59
N LEU A 231 5.48 -0.58 5.32
CA LEU A 231 4.17 -0.32 4.74
C LEU A 231 3.96 -1.22 3.54
N GLY A 232 2.99 -2.08 3.66
CA GLY A 232 2.53 -2.95 2.58
C GLY A 232 1.00 -3.04 2.54
N TYR A 233 0.52 -3.84 1.64
CA TYR A 233 -0.88 -3.95 1.28
C TYR A 233 -1.29 -5.40 1.07
N LEU A 234 -2.58 -5.69 1.27
CA LEU A 234 -3.17 -6.95 0.84
C LEU A 234 -4.18 -6.68 -0.28
N VAL A 235 -3.94 -7.27 -1.44
CA VAL A 235 -4.90 -7.24 -2.54
C VAL A 235 -6.02 -8.22 -2.25
N VAL A 236 -7.23 -7.71 -2.23
CA VAL A 236 -8.43 -8.50 -1.92
C VAL A 236 -9.52 -8.26 -2.96
N MET A 237 -10.28 -9.33 -3.22
CA MET A 237 -11.41 -9.29 -4.13
C MET A 237 -12.73 -9.61 -3.40
N SER A 238 -13.84 -9.08 -3.90
CA SER A 238 -15.18 -9.45 -3.49
C SER A 238 -15.40 -10.95 -3.69
N LYS A 239 -15.82 -11.65 -2.63
CA LYS A 239 -16.14 -13.09 -2.73
C LYS A 239 -17.33 -13.35 -3.65
N LYS A 240 -18.30 -12.42 -3.69
CA LYS A 240 -19.44 -12.52 -4.59
C LYS A 240 -19.00 -12.45 -6.05
N PHE A 241 -18.19 -11.45 -6.41
CA PHE A 241 -17.63 -11.32 -7.76
C PHE A 241 -16.77 -12.54 -8.14
N TRP A 242 -15.86 -12.96 -7.25
CA TRP A 242 -15.03 -14.14 -7.47
C TRP A 242 -15.86 -15.39 -7.80
N ASN A 243 -16.94 -15.61 -7.05
CA ASN A 243 -17.80 -16.77 -7.23
C ASN A 243 -18.64 -16.70 -8.52
N SER A 244 -18.85 -15.52 -9.10
CA SER A 244 -19.54 -15.36 -10.38
C SER A 244 -18.66 -15.67 -11.59
N LEU A 245 -17.33 -15.66 -11.40
CA LEU A 245 -16.39 -15.95 -12.48
C LEU A 245 -16.33 -17.45 -12.77
N PRO A 246 -16.29 -17.86 -14.04
CA PRO A 246 -15.95 -19.22 -14.42
C PRO A 246 -14.47 -19.53 -14.15
N ASP A 247 -14.10 -20.81 -14.15
CA ASP A 247 -12.77 -21.22 -13.68
C ASP A 247 -11.62 -20.73 -14.57
N ASP A 248 -11.84 -20.59 -15.88
CA ASP A 248 -10.87 -20.00 -16.81
C ASP A 248 -10.58 -18.54 -16.47
N LEU A 249 -11.58 -17.75 -16.13
CA LEU A 249 -11.41 -16.36 -15.72
C LEU A 249 -10.82 -16.24 -14.31
N LYS A 250 -11.13 -17.15 -13.38
CA LYS A 250 -10.43 -17.23 -12.09
C LYS A 250 -8.94 -17.53 -12.26
N ALA A 251 -8.60 -18.43 -13.19
CA ALA A 251 -7.21 -18.71 -13.52
C ALA A 251 -6.51 -17.48 -14.12
N ALA A 252 -7.17 -16.75 -15.03
CA ALA A 252 -6.66 -15.49 -15.59
C ALA A 252 -6.40 -14.43 -14.50
N VAL A 253 -7.31 -14.26 -13.54
CA VAL A 253 -7.12 -13.35 -12.39
C VAL A 253 -5.90 -13.74 -11.57
N LYS A 254 -5.74 -15.03 -11.23
CA LYS A 254 -4.58 -15.51 -10.47
C LYS A 254 -3.27 -15.28 -11.21
N GLN A 255 -3.25 -15.57 -12.51
CA GLN A 255 -2.05 -15.36 -13.33
C GLN A 255 -1.70 -13.88 -13.46
N ALA A 256 -2.68 -13.01 -13.77
CA ALA A 256 -2.48 -11.55 -13.81
C ALA A 256 -1.97 -11.01 -12.47
N MET A 257 -2.50 -11.50 -11.34
CA MET A 257 -2.07 -11.08 -10.01
C MET A 257 -0.64 -11.49 -9.72
N LYS A 258 -0.26 -12.74 -10.02
CA LYS A 258 1.12 -13.21 -9.86
C LYS A 258 2.12 -12.35 -10.64
N GLU A 259 1.80 -12.02 -11.89
CA GLU A 259 2.65 -11.17 -12.73
C GLU A 259 2.67 -9.72 -12.24
N ALA A 260 1.51 -9.20 -11.79
CA ALA A 260 1.41 -7.86 -11.22
C ALA A 260 2.19 -7.73 -9.90
N THR A 261 2.17 -8.75 -9.04
CA THR A 261 2.96 -8.76 -7.79
C THR A 261 4.47 -8.74 -8.09
N ALA A 262 4.93 -9.53 -9.07
CA ALA A 262 6.33 -9.50 -9.47
C ALA A 262 6.75 -8.09 -9.96
N LYS A 263 5.93 -7.45 -10.79
CA LYS A 263 6.17 -6.07 -11.25
C LYS A 263 6.05 -5.04 -10.14
N GLU A 264 5.17 -5.24 -9.21
CA GLU A 264 4.97 -4.36 -8.07
C GLU A 264 6.22 -4.30 -7.19
N ARG A 265 6.82 -5.44 -6.87
CA ARG A 265 8.08 -5.53 -6.11
C ARG A 265 9.23 -4.79 -6.83
N GLU A 266 9.33 -4.90 -8.17
CA GLU A 266 10.28 -4.12 -8.97
C GLU A 266 10.02 -2.61 -8.84
N TYR A 267 8.75 -2.18 -8.98
CA TYR A 267 8.37 -0.78 -8.85
C TYR A 267 8.60 -0.23 -7.44
N ALA A 268 8.40 -1.06 -6.40
CA ALA A 268 8.64 -0.64 -5.01
C ALA A 268 10.10 -0.25 -4.80
N VAL A 269 11.04 -1.08 -5.22
CA VAL A 269 12.48 -0.82 -5.11
C VAL A 269 12.89 0.41 -5.94
N GLU A 270 12.48 0.46 -7.21
CA GLU A 270 12.83 1.57 -8.12
C GLU A 270 12.31 2.91 -7.61
N LEU A 271 11.02 2.96 -7.25
CA LEU A 271 10.36 4.20 -6.88
C LEU A 271 10.78 4.69 -5.49
N ASP A 272 11.05 3.81 -4.53
CA ASP A 272 11.55 4.23 -3.21
C ASP A 272 12.86 5.00 -3.37
N LYS A 273 13.80 4.48 -4.16
CA LYS A 273 15.09 5.11 -4.43
C LYS A 273 14.95 6.40 -5.25
N SER A 274 14.24 6.35 -6.39
CA SER A 274 14.15 7.49 -7.32
C SER A 274 13.37 8.66 -6.72
N GLN A 275 12.29 8.38 -6.00
CA GLN A 275 11.46 9.42 -5.37
C GLN A 275 12.14 10.03 -4.15
N PHE A 276 12.92 9.26 -3.38
CA PHE A 276 13.79 9.83 -2.37
C PHE A 276 14.84 10.78 -2.98
N GLY A 277 15.41 10.43 -4.13
CA GLY A 277 16.30 11.32 -4.89
C GLY A 277 15.63 12.66 -5.21
N LYS A 278 14.39 12.65 -5.68
CA LYS A 278 13.62 13.86 -5.97
C LYS A 278 13.30 14.70 -4.71
N ILE A 279 13.04 14.05 -3.57
CA ILE A 279 12.85 14.75 -2.29
C ILE A 279 14.16 15.44 -1.86
N LYS A 280 15.32 14.78 -2.01
CA LYS A 280 16.63 15.38 -1.74
C LYS A 280 16.91 16.58 -2.65
N GLU A 281 16.65 16.46 -3.93
CA GLU A 281 16.79 17.55 -4.89
C GLU A 281 15.94 18.77 -4.52
N TYR A 282 14.68 18.54 -4.09
CA TYR A 282 13.83 19.61 -3.56
C TYR A 282 14.45 20.27 -2.32
N ALA A 283 14.92 19.47 -1.37
CA ALA A 283 15.56 19.98 -0.14
C ALA A 283 16.78 20.83 -0.44
N GLU A 284 17.65 20.37 -1.34
CA GLU A 284 18.86 21.07 -1.77
C GLU A 284 18.54 22.40 -2.48
N LYS A 285 17.57 22.39 -3.40
CA LYS A 285 17.19 23.57 -4.18
C LYS A 285 16.46 24.64 -3.34
N THR A 286 15.57 24.20 -2.46
CA THR A 286 14.69 25.16 -1.76
C THR A 286 15.17 25.55 -0.38
N LYS A 287 15.99 24.72 0.24
CA LYS A 287 16.40 24.82 1.66
C LYS A 287 15.22 24.87 2.65
N LYS A 288 14.03 24.37 2.21
CA LYS A 288 12.81 24.35 3.04
C LYS A 288 12.61 23.04 3.80
N LEU A 289 13.35 21.99 3.44
CA LEU A 289 13.30 20.67 4.06
C LEU A 289 14.72 20.29 4.49
N GLU A 290 14.88 19.97 5.77
CA GLU A 290 16.08 19.35 6.31
C GLU A 290 15.90 17.83 6.33
N ILE A 291 16.87 17.09 5.78
CA ILE A 291 16.83 15.62 5.74
C ILE A 291 17.95 15.09 6.64
N THR A 292 17.57 14.30 7.64
CA THR A 292 18.50 13.59 8.54
C THR A 292 18.37 12.08 8.29
N VAL A 293 19.49 11.40 8.14
CA VAL A 293 19.56 9.94 8.12
C VAL A 293 20.05 9.47 9.47
N LEU A 294 19.25 8.63 10.15
CA LEU A 294 19.66 8.10 11.46
C LEU A 294 20.89 7.20 11.32
N THR A 295 21.86 7.39 12.22
CA THR A 295 22.97 6.43 12.36
C THR A 295 22.45 5.09 12.89
N PRO A 296 23.22 4.00 12.78
CA PRO A 296 22.86 2.72 13.38
C PRO A 296 22.54 2.82 14.89
N GLU A 297 23.33 3.59 15.64
CA GLU A 297 23.13 3.80 17.07
C GLU A 297 21.84 4.57 17.37
N GLN A 298 21.57 5.61 16.61
CA GLN A 298 20.31 6.37 16.73
C GLN A 298 19.11 5.50 16.38
N ARG A 299 19.20 4.69 15.30
CA ARG A 299 18.15 3.76 14.91
C ARG A 299 17.92 2.68 15.98
N GLU A 300 18.98 2.18 16.61
CA GLU A 300 18.86 1.21 17.72
C GLU A 300 18.21 1.83 18.96
N ALA A 301 18.47 3.11 19.26
CA ALA A 301 17.77 3.82 20.33
C ALA A 301 16.26 3.89 20.08
N TRP A 302 15.81 4.19 18.84
CA TRP A 302 14.41 4.14 18.45
C TRP A 302 13.83 2.74 18.58
N LYS A 303 14.55 1.73 18.08
CA LYS A 303 14.13 0.33 18.18
C LYS A 303 13.93 -0.09 19.63
N LYS A 304 14.86 0.21 20.51
CA LYS A 304 14.79 -0.13 21.94
C LYS A 304 13.53 0.41 22.59
N VAL A 305 13.11 1.64 22.29
CA VAL A 305 11.90 2.24 22.86
C VAL A 305 10.65 1.72 22.18
N MET A 306 10.59 1.75 20.84
CA MET A 306 9.38 1.35 20.13
C MET A 306 9.05 -0.13 20.29
N SER A 307 10.05 -1.01 20.39
CA SER A 307 9.81 -2.47 20.55
C SER A 307 9.32 -2.86 21.94
N THR A 308 9.32 -1.97 22.93
CA THR A 308 8.76 -2.25 24.26
C THR A 308 7.27 -2.60 24.21
N ILE A 309 6.59 -2.27 23.12
CA ILE A 309 5.15 -2.56 22.94
C ILE A 309 4.86 -4.02 22.56
N TYR A 310 5.86 -4.81 22.12
CA TYR A 310 5.64 -6.17 21.61
C TYR A 310 4.83 -7.06 22.55
N PRO A 311 5.11 -7.11 23.89
CA PRO A 311 4.35 -7.92 24.82
C PRO A 311 2.85 -7.59 24.87
N GLU A 312 2.45 -6.37 24.54
CA GLU A 312 1.03 -5.99 24.49
C GLU A 312 0.26 -6.76 23.39
N PHE A 313 0.98 -7.32 22.40
CA PHE A 313 0.42 -7.99 21.23
C PHE A 313 0.65 -9.51 21.21
N TYR A 314 1.19 -10.09 22.29
CA TYR A 314 1.46 -11.52 22.39
C TYR A 314 0.19 -12.38 22.55
N ASP A 315 -0.93 -11.79 22.93
CA ASP A 315 -2.21 -12.47 22.98
C ASP A 315 -2.66 -12.91 21.58
N GLU A 316 -3.18 -14.17 21.48
CA GLU A 316 -3.64 -14.72 20.19
C GLU A 316 -4.86 -13.99 19.61
N GLY A 317 -5.66 -13.36 20.45
CA GLY A 317 -6.75 -12.48 20.03
C GLY A 317 -6.27 -11.17 19.38
N LYS A 318 -4.97 -10.87 19.52
CA LYS A 318 -4.26 -9.75 18.89
C LYS A 318 -3.40 -10.27 17.73
N ILE A 319 -2.08 -10.30 17.88
CA ILE A 319 -1.16 -10.84 16.86
C ILE A 319 -0.83 -12.30 17.19
N GLY A 320 -0.49 -12.58 18.43
CA GLY A 320 0.01 -13.86 18.93
C GLY A 320 1.54 -13.90 18.95
N LYS A 321 2.09 -14.37 20.08
CA LYS A 321 3.53 -14.47 20.27
C LYS A 321 4.17 -15.39 19.23
N ASP A 322 3.57 -16.55 19.00
CA ASP A 322 4.09 -17.54 18.06
C ASP A 322 4.17 -17.00 16.61
N LEU A 323 3.20 -16.19 16.20
CA LEU A 323 3.20 -15.58 14.86
C LEU A 323 4.30 -14.52 14.73
N ILE A 324 4.55 -13.74 15.80
CA ILE A 324 5.63 -12.76 15.83
C ILE A 324 6.98 -13.45 15.73
N GLU A 325 7.20 -14.49 16.56
CA GLU A 325 8.44 -15.29 16.56
C GLU A 325 8.64 -16.03 15.24
N ALA A 326 7.57 -16.59 14.66
CA ALA A 326 7.63 -17.22 13.34
C ALA A 326 8.09 -16.23 12.27
N ALA A 327 7.53 -15.00 12.25
CA ALA A 327 7.94 -13.98 11.31
C ALA A 327 9.40 -13.55 11.52
N GLN A 328 9.86 -13.38 12.76
CA GLN A 328 11.24 -13.01 13.08
C GLN A 328 12.27 -14.07 12.65
N ASN A 329 11.89 -15.35 12.71
CA ASN A 329 12.74 -16.50 12.44
C ASN A 329 12.80 -16.89 10.94
N VAL A 330 12.01 -16.29 10.07
CA VAL A 330 12.12 -16.47 8.62
C VAL A 330 13.51 -15.99 8.16
N LYS A 331 14.25 -16.88 7.47
CA LYS A 331 15.64 -16.65 7.04
C LYS A 331 15.72 -16.13 5.61
#